data_f3dea1cf29511e6fbb6c0f63507fc9cf
#
_entry.id   f3dea1cf29511e6fbb6c0f63507fc9cf
#
_cell.length_a   1.000
_cell.length_b   1.000
_cell.length_c   1.000
_cell.angle_alpha   90.00
_cell.angle_beta   90.00
_cell.angle_gamma   90.00
#
_symmetry.space_group_name_H-M   'P 1'
#
loop_
_entity.id
_entity.type
_entity.pdbx_description
1 polymer ?
#
loop_
_entity_poly.entity_id
_entity_poly.type
_entity_poly.pdbx_seq_one_letter_code
_entity_poly.pdbx_strand_id
1 'polypeptide(L)'
;MRLRPILSAAAVAITAAGVVLTGTANASPSGHALPQHLFAPYFESYNTTDDPAAFASESGSKYLTMAFLQTATPGSCTVDWNGSPATPIAYAQYGKQIAQIRAHGGDVIPSFGGYAADDGGTEIADSCTDVNAIAAAYENVITTYGVTRLDLDTEDKSLTNPAGIDRRNKAIALVEQWAACHHRTVQFSYTLPTFPTGLTTNGLSVLQNAVANHARVDVVNIMTFDYYDGLPHEMATDTESAVTGVVAQLKALYPHRSTQQLYAMMGVTEMVGIDDYGPSETFTTADAATVAKWVQQKGLSLLSFWAIERDNGTCVGTKGAGACSGVAQSDWFFSHAFEPFTSRW
;
A
#
# COMPACT_ATOMS: atom_id res chain seq x y z
N MET A 1 79.57 -41.06 -41.84
CA MET A 1 78.41 -41.51 -41.04
C MET A 1 78.21 -40.55 -39.90
N ARG A 2 77.28 -39.61 -39.99
CA ARG A 2 76.98 -38.59 -38.95
C ARG A 2 75.60 -38.83 -38.41
N LEU A 3 75.56 -39.23 -37.12
CA LEU A 3 74.31 -39.40 -36.36
C LEU A 3 73.80 -38.01 -35.90
N ARG A 4 72.57 -37.76 -36.18
CA ARG A 4 71.82 -36.58 -35.64
C ARG A 4 71.03 -37.00 -34.39
N PRO A 5 71.02 -36.20 -33.30
CA PRO A 5 70.14 -36.46 -32.16
C PRO A 5 68.79 -35.90 -32.41
N ILE A 6 67.76 -36.66 -31.99
CA ILE A 6 66.37 -36.32 -31.99
C ILE A 6 66.09 -35.61 -30.65
N LEU A 7 65.70 -34.31 -30.68
CA LEU A 7 65.16 -33.60 -29.53
C LEU A 7 63.68 -33.87 -29.43
N SER A 8 63.26 -34.51 -28.35
CA SER A 8 61.84 -34.62 -27.97
C SER A 8 61.42 -33.41 -27.18
N ALA A 9 60.48 -32.59 -27.70
CA ALA A 9 59.83 -31.50 -26.97
C ALA A 9 58.63 -32.06 -26.18
N ALA A 10 58.74 -32.04 -24.89
CA ALA A 10 57.58 -32.30 -23.99
C ALA A 10 56.71 -31.06 -23.90
N ALA A 11 55.49 -31.15 -24.41
CA ALA A 11 54.48 -30.10 -24.23
C ALA A 11 53.81 -30.27 -22.87
N VAL A 12 54.01 -29.30 -21.97
CA VAL A 12 53.26 -29.19 -20.70
C VAL A 12 51.95 -28.51 -20.97
N ALA A 13 50.84 -29.25 -20.89
CA ALA A 13 49.49 -28.69 -20.95
C ALA A 13 49.11 -28.14 -19.56
N ILE A 14 49.03 -26.82 -19.43
CA ILE A 14 48.51 -26.16 -18.24
C ILE A 14 46.97 -26.09 -18.43
N THR A 15 46.24 -26.94 -17.71
CA THR A 15 44.78 -26.84 -17.59
C THR A 15 44.45 -25.76 -16.56
N ALA A 16 44.06 -24.57 -17.04
CA ALA A 16 43.46 -23.56 -16.19
C ALA A 16 42.02 -24.00 -15.82
N ALA A 17 41.83 -24.44 -14.58
CA ALA A 17 40.49 -24.66 -14.03
C ALA A 17 39.90 -23.30 -13.74
N GLY A 18 39.06 -22.79 -14.66
CA GLY A 18 38.23 -21.59 -14.42
C GLY A 18 37.15 -21.94 -13.41
N VAL A 19 37.25 -21.38 -12.20
CA VAL A 19 36.14 -21.38 -11.24
C VAL A 19 35.09 -20.40 -11.77
N VAL A 20 34.05 -20.94 -12.41
CA VAL A 20 32.85 -20.15 -12.73
C VAL A 20 32.08 -19.96 -11.42
N LEU A 21 32.28 -18.82 -10.78
CA LEU A 21 31.38 -18.35 -9.73
C LEU A 21 30.01 -18.01 -10.40
N THR A 22 29.12 -18.99 -10.43
CA THR A 22 27.71 -18.73 -10.72
C THR A 22 27.14 -17.99 -9.53
N GLY A 23 27.28 -16.68 -9.53
CA GLY A 23 26.45 -15.82 -8.69
C GLY A 23 25.01 -16.05 -9.10
N THR A 24 24.23 -16.72 -8.26
CA THR A 24 22.77 -16.70 -8.38
C THR A 24 22.34 -15.25 -8.14
N ALA A 25 22.18 -14.50 -9.23
CA ALA A 25 21.40 -13.29 -9.18
C ALA A 25 20.00 -13.73 -8.72
N ASN A 26 19.64 -13.42 -7.47
CA ASN A 26 18.27 -13.50 -7.01
C ASN A 26 17.50 -12.48 -7.84
N ALA A 27 16.94 -12.91 -8.97
CA ALA A 27 15.99 -12.12 -9.71
C ALA A 27 14.80 -11.89 -8.76
N SER A 28 14.55 -10.64 -8.39
CA SER A 28 13.34 -10.30 -7.69
C SER A 28 12.16 -10.83 -8.49
N PRO A 29 11.25 -11.61 -7.87
CA PRO A 29 10.07 -12.07 -8.59
C PRO A 29 9.36 -10.86 -9.17
N SER A 30 9.12 -10.84 -10.48
CA SER A 30 8.34 -9.77 -11.10
C SER A 30 6.95 -9.75 -10.47
N GLY A 31 6.57 -8.62 -9.89
CA GLY A 31 5.23 -8.44 -9.33
C GLY A 31 4.17 -8.72 -10.40
N HIS A 32 3.10 -9.36 -10.01
CA HIS A 32 1.95 -9.56 -10.88
C HIS A 32 1.16 -8.26 -11.00
N ALA A 33 0.55 -8.02 -12.16
CA ALA A 33 -0.42 -6.93 -12.28
C ALA A 33 -1.56 -7.17 -11.29
N LEU A 34 -1.90 -6.16 -10.50
CA LEU A 34 -3.02 -6.25 -9.57
C LEU A 34 -4.34 -6.33 -10.32
N PRO A 35 -5.34 -7.05 -9.80
CA PRO A 35 -6.69 -7.06 -10.35
C PRO A 35 -7.29 -5.66 -10.43
N GLN A 36 -8.26 -5.48 -11.33
CA GLN A 36 -8.97 -4.21 -11.47
C GLN A 36 -9.81 -3.90 -10.22
N HIS A 37 -10.37 -4.92 -9.58
CA HIS A 37 -11.11 -4.84 -8.34
C HIS A 37 -10.37 -5.67 -7.30
N LEU A 38 -10.00 -5.04 -6.20
CA LEU A 38 -9.02 -5.57 -5.27
C LEU A 38 -9.49 -5.40 -3.82
N PHE A 39 -9.58 -6.50 -3.09
CA PHE A 39 -9.64 -6.45 -1.62
C PHE A 39 -8.22 -6.59 -1.07
N ALA A 40 -7.78 -5.62 -0.28
CA ALA A 40 -6.44 -5.59 0.30
C ALA A 40 -6.48 -4.89 1.66
N PRO A 41 -6.79 -5.60 2.76
CA PRO A 41 -6.79 -5.02 4.10
C PRO A 41 -5.38 -4.57 4.51
N TYR A 42 -5.29 -3.61 5.41
CA TYR A 42 -4.03 -3.20 6.01
C TYR A 42 -3.50 -4.28 6.95
N PHE A 43 -2.18 -4.47 6.90
CA PHE A 43 -1.41 -5.30 7.83
C PHE A 43 -0.42 -4.41 8.58
N GLU A 44 -0.41 -4.51 9.91
CA GLU A 44 0.38 -3.68 10.82
C GLU A 44 1.83 -4.23 10.96
N SER A 45 2.73 -3.84 10.06
CA SER A 45 4.12 -4.32 10.05
C SER A 45 4.94 -3.95 11.29
N TYR A 46 4.44 -3.06 12.14
CA TYR A 46 5.05 -2.72 13.42
C TYR A 46 4.81 -3.78 14.51
N ASN A 47 3.85 -4.66 14.33
CA ASN A 47 3.67 -5.85 15.15
C ASN A 47 4.67 -6.92 14.73
N THR A 48 5.90 -6.82 15.21
CA THR A 48 7.05 -7.62 14.72
C THR A 48 6.94 -9.13 14.97
N THR A 49 5.95 -9.58 15.73
CA THR A 49 5.64 -11.00 15.97
C THR A 49 4.69 -11.57 14.93
N ASP A 50 4.04 -10.72 14.13
CA ASP A 50 3.03 -11.12 13.17
C ASP A 50 3.65 -11.44 11.81
N ASP A 51 3.10 -12.45 11.14
CA ASP A 51 3.56 -12.89 9.83
C ASP A 51 2.49 -12.58 8.78
N PRO A 52 2.73 -11.66 7.84
CA PRO A 52 1.75 -11.29 6.83
C PRO A 52 1.32 -12.47 5.95
N ALA A 53 2.19 -13.46 5.73
CA ALA A 53 1.82 -14.64 4.94
C ALA A 53 0.89 -15.59 5.72
N ALA A 54 1.04 -15.68 7.04
CA ALA A 54 0.12 -16.42 7.90
C ALA A 54 -1.26 -15.74 7.90
N PHE A 55 -1.30 -14.41 8.16
CA PHE A 55 -2.56 -13.64 8.13
C PHE A 55 -3.28 -13.73 6.79
N ALA A 56 -2.56 -13.59 5.68
CA ALA A 56 -3.13 -13.77 4.34
C ALA A 56 -3.74 -15.16 4.13
N SER A 57 -3.05 -16.20 4.62
CA SER A 57 -3.51 -17.59 4.48
C SER A 57 -4.72 -17.90 5.36
N GLU A 58 -4.73 -17.41 6.60
CA GLU A 58 -5.78 -17.69 7.59
C GLU A 58 -7.06 -16.92 7.31
N SER A 59 -6.94 -15.65 6.90
CA SER A 59 -8.07 -14.79 6.55
C SER A 59 -8.64 -15.03 5.15
N GLY A 60 -7.90 -15.71 4.27
CA GLY A 60 -8.22 -15.83 2.85
C GLY A 60 -7.90 -14.58 2.03
N SER A 61 -7.35 -13.52 2.63
CA SER A 61 -6.99 -12.26 1.96
C SER A 61 -5.79 -12.48 1.07
N LYS A 62 -5.98 -12.46 -0.24
CA LYS A 62 -4.89 -12.68 -1.21
C LYS A 62 -3.92 -11.50 -1.32
N TYR A 63 -4.38 -10.31 -0.99
CA TYR A 63 -3.60 -9.08 -1.08
C TYR A 63 -3.62 -8.37 0.26
N LEU A 64 -2.50 -7.74 0.59
CA LEU A 64 -2.36 -6.96 1.82
C LEU A 64 -1.77 -5.57 1.50
N THR A 65 -2.28 -4.53 2.16
CA THR A 65 -1.63 -3.23 2.23
C THR A 65 -0.73 -3.21 3.47
N MET A 66 0.59 -3.15 3.29
CA MET A 66 1.54 -3.28 4.40
C MET A 66 1.91 -1.92 4.99
N ALA A 67 1.50 -1.66 6.21
CA ALA A 67 1.64 -0.39 6.94
C ALA A 67 2.74 -0.47 8.00
N PHE A 68 3.71 0.44 8.12
CA PHE A 68 3.98 1.58 7.23
C PHE A 68 5.47 1.73 6.94
N LEU A 69 5.78 2.41 5.86
CA LEU A 69 7.12 2.84 5.49
C LEU A 69 7.29 4.31 5.85
N GLN A 70 8.32 4.66 6.61
CA GLN A 70 8.60 6.01 7.05
C GLN A 70 10.10 6.19 7.36
N THR A 71 10.52 7.42 7.59
CA THR A 71 11.90 7.70 8.01
C THR A 71 12.05 7.56 9.53
N ALA A 72 13.26 7.26 9.98
CA ALA A 72 13.53 7.10 11.42
C ALA A 72 13.45 8.43 12.20
N THR A 73 13.74 9.55 11.54
CA THR A 73 13.73 10.90 12.16
C THR A 73 13.40 11.94 11.10
N PRO A 74 12.77 13.07 11.47
CA PRO A 74 12.59 14.20 10.58
C PRO A 74 13.93 14.69 9.99
N GLY A 75 13.93 15.03 8.70
CA GLY A 75 15.11 15.43 7.93
C GLY A 75 15.86 14.28 7.26
N SER A 76 15.53 13.02 7.58
CA SER A 76 16.08 11.84 6.89
C SER A 76 15.40 11.62 5.53
N CYS A 77 16.18 11.09 4.57
CA CYS A 77 15.68 10.58 3.30
C CYS A 77 15.73 9.04 3.20
N THR A 78 16.15 8.37 4.27
CA THR A 78 16.20 6.91 4.34
C THR A 78 14.88 6.39 4.92
N VAL A 79 14.25 5.47 4.22
CA VAL A 79 12.99 4.85 4.61
C VAL A 79 13.25 3.43 5.07
N ASP A 80 12.63 3.10 6.19
CA ASP A 80 12.61 1.76 6.76
C ASP A 80 11.16 1.39 7.15
N TRP A 81 10.89 0.10 7.34
CA TRP A 81 9.62 -0.32 7.93
C TRP A 81 9.50 0.27 9.33
N ASN A 82 8.39 0.97 9.58
CA ASN A 82 8.07 1.65 10.84
C ASN A 82 9.14 2.67 11.31
N GLY A 83 9.92 3.21 10.38
CA GLY A 83 11.03 4.10 10.70
C GLY A 83 12.15 3.45 11.50
N SER A 84 12.26 2.13 11.50
CA SER A 84 13.25 1.39 12.28
C SER A 84 14.41 0.92 11.39
N PRO A 85 15.66 1.40 11.63
CA PRO A 85 16.82 0.87 10.92
C PRO A 85 17.09 -0.63 11.16
N ALA A 86 16.40 -1.25 12.14
CA ALA A 86 16.46 -2.70 12.36
C ALA A 86 15.59 -3.47 11.35
N THR A 87 14.66 -2.80 10.66
CA THR A 87 13.77 -3.38 9.65
C THR A 87 13.89 -2.64 8.31
N PRO A 88 15.07 -2.67 7.66
CA PRO A 88 15.36 -1.91 6.46
C PRO A 88 14.59 -2.44 5.24
N ILE A 89 14.51 -1.61 4.19
CA ILE A 89 14.02 -2.04 2.87
C ILE A 89 15.05 -2.99 2.27
N ALA A 90 14.85 -4.28 2.49
CA ALA A 90 15.70 -5.35 1.98
C ALA A 90 14.90 -6.64 1.77
N TYR A 91 15.32 -7.49 0.84
CA TYR A 91 14.64 -8.77 0.63
C TYR A 91 14.60 -9.67 1.88
N ALA A 92 15.59 -9.54 2.76
CA ALA A 92 15.62 -10.26 4.04
C ALA A 92 14.46 -9.87 4.97
N GLN A 93 13.91 -8.65 4.79
CA GLN A 93 12.73 -8.16 5.50
C GLN A 93 11.52 -8.34 4.58
N TYR A 94 10.60 -9.17 4.94
CA TYR A 94 9.34 -9.52 4.23
C TYR A 94 9.47 -10.18 2.85
N GLY A 95 10.63 -10.22 2.19
CA GLY A 95 10.74 -10.81 0.85
C GLY A 95 10.30 -12.28 0.76
N LYS A 96 10.56 -13.07 1.81
CA LYS A 96 10.10 -14.46 1.91
C LYS A 96 8.58 -14.55 2.05
N GLN A 97 7.99 -13.74 2.92
CA GLN A 97 6.55 -13.69 3.15
C GLN A 97 5.80 -13.24 1.89
N ILE A 98 6.31 -12.20 1.21
CA ILE A 98 5.76 -11.73 -0.07
C ILE A 98 5.82 -12.85 -1.11
N ALA A 99 6.90 -13.60 -1.19
CA ALA A 99 7.00 -14.76 -2.08
C ALA A 99 5.99 -15.86 -1.74
N GLN A 100 5.69 -16.08 -0.47
CA GLN A 100 4.65 -17.02 -0.03
C GLN A 100 3.25 -16.55 -0.41
N ILE A 101 2.92 -15.27 -0.18
CA ILE A 101 1.65 -14.67 -0.61
C ILE A 101 1.48 -14.81 -2.14
N ARG A 102 2.53 -14.52 -2.91
CA ARG A 102 2.51 -14.68 -4.38
C ARG A 102 2.33 -16.11 -4.84
N ALA A 103 2.91 -17.08 -4.13
CA ALA A 103 2.74 -18.50 -4.43
C ALA A 103 1.26 -18.96 -4.29
N HIS A 104 0.46 -18.22 -3.51
CA HIS A 104 -0.98 -18.44 -3.37
C HIS A 104 -1.82 -17.51 -4.27
N GLY A 105 -1.19 -16.82 -5.23
CA GLY A 105 -1.87 -15.98 -6.22
C GLY A 105 -2.23 -14.58 -5.74
N GLY A 106 -1.58 -14.12 -4.66
CA GLY A 106 -1.73 -12.77 -4.09
C GLY A 106 -0.57 -11.85 -4.39
N ASP A 107 -0.53 -10.70 -3.75
CA ASP A 107 0.60 -9.74 -3.73
C ASP A 107 0.44 -8.77 -2.55
N VAL A 108 1.39 -7.84 -2.41
CA VAL A 108 1.35 -6.80 -1.38
C VAL A 108 1.44 -5.40 -1.98
N ILE A 109 0.92 -4.42 -1.23
CA ILE A 109 0.98 -2.99 -1.53
C ILE A 109 1.67 -2.32 -0.34
N PRO A 110 2.98 -1.97 -0.41
CA PRO A 110 3.63 -1.21 0.64
C PRO A 110 3.00 0.18 0.76
N SER A 111 2.69 0.60 2.01
CA SER A 111 2.08 1.89 2.33
C SER A 111 3.08 2.80 3.03
N PHE A 112 3.18 4.05 2.59
CA PHE A 112 3.98 5.11 3.18
C PHE A 112 3.11 6.05 4.00
N GLY A 113 3.62 6.57 5.11
CA GLY A 113 2.91 7.55 5.93
C GLY A 113 2.20 6.92 7.12
N GLY A 114 0.91 7.21 7.26
CA GLY A 114 0.07 6.86 8.40
C GLY A 114 0.20 7.87 9.55
N TYR A 115 -0.81 7.92 10.43
CA TYR A 115 -0.97 8.96 11.45
C TYR A 115 0.31 9.29 12.23
N ALA A 116 1.01 8.27 12.73
CA ALA A 116 2.20 8.48 13.56
C ALA A 116 3.37 9.12 12.78
N ALA A 117 3.54 8.77 11.51
CA ALA A 117 4.54 9.36 10.65
C ALA A 117 4.20 10.81 10.28
N ASP A 118 2.94 11.06 10.00
CA ASP A 118 2.43 12.36 9.56
C ASP A 118 2.40 13.38 10.72
N ASP A 119 1.98 12.96 11.91
CA ASP A 119 2.09 13.78 13.13
C ASP A 119 3.56 14.02 13.54
N GLY A 120 4.39 12.97 13.40
CA GLY A 120 5.81 13.00 13.76
C GLY A 120 6.74 13.71 12.75
N GLY A 121 6.27 13.99 11.52
CA GLY A 121 7.08 14.58 10.45
C GLY A 121 8.12 13.58 9.88
N THR A 122 7.84 12.28 9.97
CA THR A 122 8.65 11.19 9.43
C THR A 122 8.07 10.55 8.17
N GLU A 123 6.91 11.03 7.67
CA GLU A 123 6.50 10.74 6.31
C GLU A 123 7.60 11.21 5.35
N ILE A 124 7.93 10.40 4.35
CA ILE A 124 9.14 10.63 3.54
C ILE A 124 9.19 12.02 2.88
N ALA A 125 8.07 12.53 2.37
CA ALA A 125 8.03 13.82 1.69
C ALA A 125 7.97 15.01 2.66
N ASP A 126 7.58 14.79 3.91
CA ASP A 126 7.68 15.79 4.97
C ASP A 126 9.09 15.84 5.56
N SER A 127 9.69 14.68 5.73
CA SER A 127 11.02 14.49 6.28
C SER A 127 12.12 14.93 5.30
N CYS A 128 12.11 14.38 4.08
CA CYS A 128 13.12 14.60 3.05
C CYS A 128 12.76 15.81 2.16
N THR A 129 13.71 16.73 1.97
CA THR A 129 13.50 17.90 1.09
C THR A 129 13.98 17.70 -0.34
N ASP A 130 14.68 16.60 -0.64
CA ASP A 130 15.17 16.26 -1.97
C ASP A 130 14.18 15.36 -2.70
N VAL A 131 13.51 15.90 -3.72
CA VAL A 131 12.51 15.18 -4.54
C VAL A 131 13.12 13.96 -5.23
N ASN A 132 14.39 14.00 -5.65
CA ASN A 132 15.03 12.86 -6.29
C ASN A 132 15.33 11.74 -5.28
N ALA A 133 15.69 12.10 -4.04
CA ALA A 133 15.88 11.12 -2.97
C ALA A 133 14.54 10.46 -2.57
N ILE A 134 13.44 11.21 -2.55
CA ILE A 134 12.09 10.65 -2.32
C ILE A 134 11.73 9.68 -3.44
N ALA A 135 11.91 10.07 -4.71
CA ALA A 135 11.67 9.19 -5.86
C ALA A 135 12.52 7.91 -5.78
N ALA A 136 13.81 8.04 -5.44
CA ALA A 136 14.71 6.89 -5.26
C ALA A 136 14.27 5.95 -4.13
N ALA A 137 13.68 6.47 -3.05
CA ALA A 137 13.11 5.66 -1.98
C ALA A 137 11.90 4.84 -2.48
N TYR A 138 10.99 5.42 -3.25
CA TYR A 138 9.88 4.71 -3.90
C TYR A 138 10.40 3.63 -4.87
N GLU A 139 11.35 3.97 -5.73
CA GLU A 139 11.97 3.03 -6.68
C GLU A 139 12.66 1.86 -5.96
N ASN A 140 13.31 2.13 -4.83
CA ASN A 140 13.94 1.09 -4.01
C ASN A 140 12.91 0.08 -3.48
N VAL A 141 11.78 0.53 -2.95
CA VAL A 141 10.69 -0.36 -2.49
C VAL A 141 10.14 -1.18 -3.66
N ILE A 142 9.83 -0.52 -4.79
CA ILE A 142 9.32 -1.17 -6.00
C ILE A 142 10.28 -2.25 -6.49
N THR A 143 11.58 -1.97 -6.53
CA THR A 143 12.58 -2.92 -7.05
C THR A 143 12.93 -4.02 -6.08
N THR A 144 13.03 -3.70 -4.78
CA THR A 144 13.35 -4.69 -3.73
C THR A 144 12.27 -5.75 -3.61
N TYR A 145 11.01 -5.35 -3.61
CA TYR A 145 9.89 -6.27 -3.44
C TYR A 145 9.19 -6.66 -4.75
N GLY A 146 9.53 -6.03 -5.85
CA GLY A 146 8.92 -6.30 -7.14
C GLY A 146 7.42 -5.94 -7.20
N VAL A 147 6.98 -4.97 -6.42
CA VAL A 147 5.56 -4.55 -6.34
C VAL A 147 5.18 -3.63 -7.50
N THR A 148 3.88 -3.56 -7.79
CA THR A 148 3.33 -2.76 -8.88
C THR A 148 2.43 -1.61 -8.40
N ARG A 149 2.21 -1.49 -7.09
CA ARG A 149 1.51 -0.36 -6.47
C ARG A 149 2.19 0.02 -5.16
N LEU A 150 2.28 1.31 -4.91
CA LEU A 150 2.56 1.90 -3.60
C LEU A 150 1.32 2.63 -3.11
N ASP A 151 1.06 2.55 -1.83
CA ASP A 151 0.04 3.33 -1.14
C ASP A 151 0.68 4.52 -0.43
N LEU A 152 -0.03 5.64 -0.38
CA LEU A 152 0.40 6.89 0.23
C LEU A 152 -0.68 7.32 1.20
N ASP A 153 -0.53 6.91 2.45
CA ASP A 153 -1.44 7.24 3.54
C ASP A 153 -1.07 8.61 4.10
N THR A 154 -1.90 9.61 3.80
CA THR A 154 -1.61 11.01 4.08
C THR A 154 -2.65 11.58 5.03
N GLU A 155 -2.20 11.88 6.24
CA GLU A 155 -3.06 12.27 7.35
C GLU A 155 -2.55 13.55 8.03
N ASP A 156 -3.24 14.00 9.03
CA ASP A 156 -2.90 15.03 10.01
C ASP A 156 -2.04 16.19 9.46
N LYS A 157 -0.81 16.35 9.95
CA LYS A 157 0.08 17.46 9.56
C LYS A 157 0.54 17.40 8.11
N SER A 158 0.65 16.19 7.54
CA SER A 158 1.00 16.00 6.13
C SER A 158 -0.04 16.60 5.18
N LEU A 159 -1.33 16.59 5.56
CA LEU A 159 -2.40 17.27 4.81
C LEU A 159 -2.29 18.80 4.83
N THR A 160 -1.60 19.36 5.82
CA THR A 160 -1.42 20.80 5.99
C THR A 160 -0.02 21.29 5.64
N ASN A 161 0.84 20.41 5.08
CA ASN A 161 2.18 20.73 4.60
C ASN A 161 2.22 20.84 3.07
N PRO A 162 1.97 22.01 2.47
CA PRO A 162 1.92 22.16 1.02
C PRO A 162 3.28 21.86 0.35
N ALA A 163 4.40 22.06 1.06
CA ALA A 163 5.70 21.73 0.53
C ALA A 163 5.96 20.21 0.49
N GLY A 164 5.49 19.47 1.50
CA GLY A 164 5.52 18.00 1.53
C GLY A 164 4.63 17.42 0.42
N ILE A 165 3.40 17.90 0.30
CA ILE A 165 2.47 17.51 -0.77
C ILE A 165 3.10 17.72 -2.16
N ASP A 166 3.72 18.87 -2.39
CA ASP A 166 4.34 19.19 -3.68
C ASP A 166 5.55 18.28 -3.98
N ARG A 167 6.39 18.00 -2.98
CA ARG A 167 7.52 17.08 -3.12
C ARG A 167 7.07 15.65 -3.42
N ARG A 168 6.05 15.16 -2.70
CA ARG A 168 5.47 13.83 -2.89
C ARG A 168 4.99 13.66 -4.33
N ASN A 169 4.19 14.57 -4.81
CA ASN A 169 3.62 14.48 -6.15
C ASN A 169 4.67 14.65 -7.26
N LYS A 170 5.68 15.49 -7.08
CA LYS A 170 6.84 15.57 -7.99
C LYS A 170 7.64 14.27 -8.00
N ALA A 171 7.87 13.65 -6.85
CA ALA A 171 8.56 12.37 -6.78
C ALA A 171 7.77 11.26 -7.47
N ILE A 172 6.45 11.22 -7.32
CA ILE A 172 5.57 10.28 -8.05
C ILE A 172 5.74 10.45 -9.55
N ALA A 173 5.68 11.67 -10.07
CA ALA A 173 5.86 11.93 -11.50
C ALA A 173 7.24 11.47 -12.02
N LEU A 174 8.30 11.58 -11.20
CA LEU A 174 9.63 11.04 -11.54
C LEU A 174 9.62 9.51 -11.58
N VAL A 175 9.02 8.85 -10.60
CA VAL A 175 8.90 7.37 -10.56
C VAL A 175 8.09 6.86 -11.75
N GLU A 176 7.04 7.55 -12.15
CA GLU A 176 6.25 7.17 -13.34
C GLU A 176 7.07 7.26 -14.63
N GLN A 177 7.91 8.31 -14.78
CA GLN A 177 8.84 8.43 -15.89
C GLN A 177 9.90 7.33 -15.87
N TRP A 178 10.48 7.07 -14.69
CA TRP A 178 11.42 5.97 -14.49
C TRP A 178 10.78 4.62 -14.85
N ALA A 179 9.57 4.35 -14.37
CA ALA A 179 8.84 3.11 -14.66
C ALA A 179 8.60 2.92 -16.16
N ALA A 180 8.19 3.98 -16.86
CA ALA A 180 8.01 3.96 -18.31
C ALA A 180 9.32 3.62 -19.07
N CYS A 181 10.45 4.22 -18.66
CA CYS A 181 11.77 3.94 -19.23
C CYS A 181 12.24 2.49 -18.97
N HIS A 182 11.78 1.87 -17.90
CA HIS A 182 12.14 0.50 -17.51
C HIS A 182 11.08 -0.55 -17.87
N HIS A 183 10.06 -0.17 -18.66
CA HIS A 183 8.93 -1.04 -19.05
C HIS A 183 8.22 -1.67 -17.84
N ARG A 184 8.07 -0.92 -16.75
CA ARG A 184 7.38 -1.33 -15.54
C ARG A 184 6.01 -0.67 -15.47
N THR A 185 5.03 -1.40 -14.92
CA THR A 185 3.77 -0.82 -14.50
C THR A 185 3.88 -0.47 -13.02
N VAL A 186 3.66 0.78 -12.66
CA VAL A 186 3.60 1.25 -11.28
C VAL A 186 2.34 2.09 -11.13
N GLN A 187 1.62 1.89 -10.03
CA GLN A 187 0.44 2.64 -9.64
C GLN A 187 0.66 3.28 -8.27
N PHE A 188 -0.07 4.35 -7.99
CA PHE A 188 -0.12 4.99 -6.69
C PHE A 188 -1.57 5.09 -6.21
N SER A 189 -1.85 4.62 -5.00
CA SER A 189 -3.07 4.93 -4.26
C SER A 189 -2.80 6.07 -3.29
N TYR A 190 -3.72 7.00 -3.24
CA TYR A 190 -3.74 8.12 -2.29
C TYR A 190 -4.78 7.80 -1.23
N THR A 191 -4.33 7.41 -0.04
CA THR A 191 -5.20 7.15 1.10
C THR A 191 -5.37 8.44 1.89
N LEU A 192 -6.61 8.87 2.04
CA LEU A 192 -6.96 10.19 2.56
C LEU A 192 -8.15 10.12 3.51
N PRO A 193 -8.13 10.86 4.64
CA PRO A 193 -9.30 10.99 5.51
C PRO A 193 -10.42 11.73 4.79
N THR A 194 -11.64 11.35 5.10
CA THR A 194 -12.84 11.95 4.51
C THR A 194 -13.92 12.21 5.55
N PHE A 195 -14.98 12.91 5.15
CA PHE A 195 -16.25 12.98 5.83
C PHE A 195 -17.34 12.34 4.96
N PRO A 196 -18.54 12.10 5.49
CA PRO A 196 -19.66 11.60 4.66
C PRO A 196 -20.00 12.48 3.46
N THR A 197 -19.52 13.73 3.45
CA THR A 197 -19.71 14.69 2.33
C THR A 197 -18.59 14.66 1.28
N GLY A 198 -17.52 13.89 1.49
CA GLY A 198 -16.34 13.82 0.63
C GLY A 198 -15.07 14.31 1.32
N LEU A 199 -13.99 14.50 0.53
CA LEU A 199 -12.70 14.98 1.03
C LEU A 199 -12.83 16.41 1.58
N THR A 200 -12.09 16.67 2.65
CA THR A 200 -11.87 18.04 3.13
C THR A 200 -11.11 18.87 2.09
N THR A 201 -11.06 20.20 2.30
CA THR A 201 -10.26 21.09 1.44
C THR A 201 -8.78 20.66 1.38
N ASN A 202 -8.22 20.20 2.51
CA ASN A 202 -6.83 19.75 2.58
C ASN A 202 -6.63 18.44 1.80
N GLY A 203 -7.48 17.43 1.99
CA GLY A 203 -7.43 16.18 1.23
C GLY A 203 -7.58 16.41 -0.29
N LEU A 204 -8.52 17.29 -0.67
CA LEU A 204 -8.69 17.64 -2.08
C LEU A 204 -7.46 18.37 -2.65
N SER A 205 -6.76 19.18 -1.85
CA SER A 205 -5.55 19.90 -2.28
C SER A 205 -4.40 18.94 -2.66
N VAL A 206 -4.31 17.77 -2.03
CA VAL A 206 -3.34 16.73 -2.39
C VAL A 206 -3.54 16.28 -3.83
N LEU A 207 -4.79 15.99 -4.21
CA LEU A 207 -5.14 15.54 -5.56
C LEU A 207 -5.03 16.68 -6.60
N GLN A 208 -5.38 17.91 -6.23
CA GLN A 208 -5.18 19.09 -7.08
C GLN A 208 -3.70 19.31 -7.39
N ASN A 209 -2.85 19.17 -6.39
CA ASN A 209 -1.40 19.29 -6.56
C ASN A 209 -0.83 18.13 -7.40
N ALA A 210 -1.36 16.89 -7.26
CA ALA A 210 -0.98 15.78 -8.11
C ALA A 210 -1.24 16.08 -9.59
N VAL A 211 -2.45 16.57 -9.91
CA VAL A 211 -2.81 16.98 -11.27
C VAL A 211 -1.90 18.10 -11.78
N ALA A 212 -1.59 19.10 -10.94
CA ALA A 212 -0.72 20.22 -11.31
C ALA A 212 0.72 19.78 -11.59
N ASN A 213 1.23 18.76 -10.90
CA ASN A 213 2.55 18.19 -11.09
C ASN A 213 2.59 17.04 -12.11
N HIS A 214 1.48 16.78 -12.82
CA HIS A 214 1.36 15.67 -13.77
C HIS A 214 1.59 14.28 -13.16
N ALA A 215 1.47 14.14 -11.85
CA ALA A 215 1.43 12.86 -11.18
C ALA A 215 0.08 12.19 -11.42
N ARG A 216 0.11 10.90 -11.76
CA ARG A 216 -1.12 10.15 -12.02
C ARG A 216 -1.77 9.76 -10.70
N VAL A 217 -3.07 9.97 -10.60
CA VAL A 217 -3.89 9.45 -9.52
C VAL A 217 -4.54 8.16 -10.00
N ASP A 218 -3.99 7.03 -9.59
CA ASP A 218 -4.51 5.73 -10.02
C ASP A 218 -5.69 5.29 -9.15
N VAL A 219 -5.58 5.44 -7.83
CA VAL A 219 -6.63 5.15 -6.86
C VAL A 219 -6.72 6.29 -5.84
N VAL A 220 -7.92 6.75 -5.55
CA VAL A 220 -8.24 7.58 -4.39
C VAL A 220 -8.92 6.68 -3.38
N ASN A 221 -8.16 6.24 -2.38
CA ASN A 221 -8.64 5.42 -1.29
C ASN A 221 -9.06 6.33 -0.14
N ILE A 222 -10.30 6.25 0.29
CA ILE A 222 -10.80 7.12 1.36
C ILE A 222 -11.00 6.33 2.64
N MET A 223 -10.59 6.92 3.76
CA MET A 223 -10.85 6.40 5.10
C MET A 223 -12.23 6.86 5.55
N THR A 224 -13.15 5.92 5.74
CA THR A 224 -14.55 6.19 6.06
C THR A 224 -14.83 5.84 7.53
N PHE A 225 -14.02 6.42 8.42
CA PHE A 225 -14.05 6.26 9.87
C PHE A 225 -13.37 7.46 10.55
N ASP A 226 -13.42 7.52 11.88
CA ASP A 226 -12.77 8.54 12.69
C ASP A 226 -13.15 9.97 12.28
N TYR A 227 -14.45 10.22 12.10
CA TYR A 227 -14.94 11.54 11.69
C TYR A 227 -14.81 12.59 12.78
N TYR A 228 -14.84 12.19 14.06
CA TYR A 228 -14.66 13.07 15.23
C TYR A 228 -15.59 14.30 15.24
N ASP A 229 -16.77 14.22 14.64
CA ASP A 229 -17.70 15.34 14.52
C ASP A 229 -18.76 15.41 15.65
N GLY A 230 -18.76 14.41 16.54
CA GLY A 230 -19.66 14.33 17.69
C GLY A 230 -21.07 13.84 17.36
N LEU A 231 -21.27 13.33 16.15
CA LEU A 231 -22.56 12.80 15.68
C LEU A 231 -22.60 11.26 15.73
N PRO A 232 -23.77 10.65 15.79
CA PRO A 232 -23.91 9.22 15.53
C PRO A 232 -23.89 8.95 14.02
N HIS A 233 -23.19 7.89 13.62
CA HIS A 233 -23.00 7.51 12.23
C HIS A 233 -23.61 6.13 11.93
N GLU A 234 -24.12 5.98 10.73
CA GLU A 234 -24.45 4.69 10.11
C GLU A 234 -23.41 4.45 9.01
N MET A 235 -22.39 3.67 9.34
CA MET A 235 -21.10 3.65 8.62
C MET A 235 -21.24 3.22 7.16
N ALA A 236 -22.16 2.29 6.84
CA ALA A 236 -22.37 1.90 5.45
C ALA A 236 -22.96 3.04 4.60
N THR A 237 -23.95 3.77 5.13
CA THR A 237 -24.55 4.92 4.44
C THR A 237 -23.54 6.06 4.29
N ASP A 238 -22.73 6.28 5.30
CA ASP A 238 -21.71 7.34 5.29
C ASP A 238 -20.59 7.02 4.28
N THR A 239 -20.18 5.76 4.17
CA THR A 239 -19.27 5.30 3.13
C THR A 239 -19.82 5.56 1.72
N GLU A 240 -21.09 5.17 1.47
CA GLU A 240 -21.74 5.43 0.18
C GLU A 240 -21.80 6.92 -0.16
N SER A 241 -22.12 7.74 0.83
CA SER A 241 -22.20 9.19 0.72
C SER A 241 -20.83 9.82 0.48
N ALA A 242 -19.81 9.41 1.24
CA ALA A 242 -18.43 9.89 1.12
C ALA A 242 -17.87 9.61 -0.29
N VAL A 243 -17.99 8.36 -0.77
CA VAL A 243 -17.56 8.00 -2.13
C VAL A 243 -18.27 8.84 -3.19
N THR A 244 -19.58 9.04 -3.05
CA THR A 244 -20.38 9.84 -4.00
C THR A 244 -19.91 11.29 -3.99
N GLY A 245 -19.61 11.86 -2.82
CA GLY A 245 -19.07 13.21 -2.65
C GLY A 245 -17.69 13.34 -3.33
N VAL A 246 -16.78 12.38 -3.09
CA VAL A 246 -15.46 12.40 -3.71
C VAL A 246 -15.54 12.24 -5.23
N VAL A 247 -16.42 11.39 -5.75
CA VAL A 247 -16.66 11.27 -7.21
C VAL A 247 -17.10 12.58 -7.82
N ALA A 248 -17.93 13.37 -7.12
CA ALA A 248 -18.31 14.71 -7.57
C ALA A 248 -17.11 15.68 -7.57
N GLN A 249 -16.24 15.62 -6.56
CA GLN A 249 -14.99 16.39 -6.50
C GLN A 249 -14.03 15.98 -7.61
N LEU A 250 -13.85 14.68 -7.86
CA LEU A 250 -13.02 14.15 -8.95
C LEU A 250 -13.56 14.56 -10.32
N LYS A 251 -14.87 14.73 -10.48
CA LYS A 251 -15.45 15.22 -11.73
C LYS A 251 -14.98 16.63 -12.09
N ALA A 252 -14.72 17.46 -11.11
CA ALA A 252 -14.15 18.79 -11.32
C ALA A 252 -12.67 18.72 -11.75
N LEU A 253 -11.89 17.75 -11.20
CA LEU A 253 -10.49 17.54 -11.57
C LEU A 253 -10.33 16.84 -12.93
N TYR A 254 -11.24 15.94 -13.27
CA TYR A 254 -11.20 15.11 -14.47
C TYR A 254 -12.49 15.26 -15.29
N PRO A 255 -12.78 16.43 -15.87
CA PRO A 255 -14.06 16.74 -16.51
C PRO A 255 -14.39 15.85 -17.71
N HIS A 256 -13.39 15.23 -18.33
CA HIS A 256 -13.56 14.35 -19.49
C HIS A 256 -13.82 12.89 -19.12
N ARG A 257 -13.64 12.48 -17.84
CA ARG A 257 -13.94 11.12 -17.41
C ARG A 257 -15.45 10.93 -17.20
N SER A 258 -15.97 9.76 -17.58
CA SER A 258 -17.34 9.36 -17.24
C SER A 258 -17.46 9.08 -15.74
N THR A 259 -18.67 9.13 -15.20
CA THR A 259 -18.94 8.80 -13.80
C THR A 259 -18.44 7.39 -13.44
N GLN A 260 -18.62 6.42 -14.35
CA GLN A 260 -18.12 5.06 -14.15
C GLN A 260 -16.58 5.01 -14.06
N GLN A 261 -15.88 5.78 -14.91
CA GLN A 261 -14.42 5.87 -14.82
C GLN A 261 -13.94 6.55 -13.54
N LEU A 262 -14.73 7.45 -12.97
CA LEU A 262 -14.42 8.07 -11.68
C LEU A 262 -14.65 7.10 -10.52
N TYR A 263 -15.74 6.33 -10.53
CA TYR A 263 -15.94 5.25 -9.56
C TYR A 263 -14.81 4.20 -9.64
N ALA A 264 -14.31 3.88 -10.82
CA ALA A 264 -13.20 2.96 -11.01
C ALA A 264 -11.84 3.51 -10.50
N MET A 265 -11.75 4.80 -10.15
CA MET A 265 -10.60 5.37 -9.43
C MET A 265 -10.77 5.30 -7.91
N MET A 266 -11.94 4.95 -7.40
CA MET A 266 -12.19 4.97 -5.95
C MET A 266 -11.73 3.69 -5.27
N GLY A 267 -11.21 3.87 -4.07
CA GLY A 267 -11.05 2.86 -3.05
C GLY A 267 -11.71 3.30 -1.76
N VAL A 268 -12.02 2.33 -0.91
CA VAL A 268 -12.58 2.55 0.44
C VAL A 268 -11.78 1.73 1.44
N THR A 269 -11.43 2.35 2.55
CA THR A 269 -10.90 1.70 3.75
C THR A 269 -11.85 1.96 4.91
N GLU A 270 -12.39 0.89 5.48
CA GLU A 270 -13.21 0.93 6.69
C GLU A 270 -12.33 0.70 7.93
N MET A 271 -12.76 1.13 9.11
CA MET A 271 -12.22 0.62 10.35
C MET A 271 -13.21 -0.37 10.96
N VAL A 272 -12.86 -1.66 10.90
CA VAL A 272 -13.80 -2.73 11.27
C VAL A 272 -14.09 -2.73 12.77
N GLY A 273 -15.36 -2.74 13.13
CA GLY A 273 -15.82 -2.67 14.50
C GLY A 273 -15.90 -1.25 15.03
N ILE A 274 -15.59 -1.09 16.34
CA ILE A 274 -15.61 0.21 17.03
C ILE A 274 -14.26 0.91 16.73
N ASP A 275 -14.30 2.07 16.10
CA ASP A 275 -13.12 2.85 15.75
C ASP A 275 -12.50 3.61 16.93
N ASP A 276 -11.52 4.48 16.68
CA ASP A 276 -10.82 5.25 17.72
C ASP A 276 -11.72 6.34 18.35
N TYR A 277 -12.68 6.88 17.60
CA TYR A 277 -13.64 7.82 18.16
C TYR A 277 -14.59 7.14 19.13
N GLY A 278 -15.13 5.97 18.78
CA GLY A 278 -15.89 5.12 19.69
C GLY A 278 -17.23 4.62 19.15
N PRO A 279 -18.15 4.20 20.04
CA PRO A 279 -19.36 3.45 19.64
C PRO A 279 -20.32 4.19 18.69
N SER A 280 -20.23 5.51 18.57
CA SER A 280 -21.02 6.27 17.59
C SER A 280 -20.58 6.08 16.16
N GLU A 281 -19.38 5.55 15.94
CA GLU A 281 -18.77 5.26 14.64
C GLU A 281 -18.40 3.78 14.58
N THR A 282 -19.37 2.89 14.71
CA THR A 282 -19.14 1.42 14.70
C THR A 282 -19.46 0.83 13.35
N PHE A 283 -18.44 0.31 12.64
CA PHE A 283 -18.64 -0.49 11.44
C PHE A 283 -19.02 -1.92 11.81
N THR A 284 -20.28 -2.25 11.64
CA THR A 284 -20.85 -3.53 12.09
C THR A 284 -20.65 -4.66 11.06
N THR A 285 -20.92 -5.90 11.49
CA THR A 285 -20.97 -7.05 10.59
C THR A 285 -22.07 -6.93 9.52
N ALA A 286 -23.14 -6.18 9.77
CA ALA A 286 -24.20 -5.92 8.80
C ALA A 286 -23.76 -4.91 7.74
N ASP A 287 -22.97 -3.90 8.13
CA ASP A 287 -22.43 -2.88 7.23
C ASP A 287 -21.49 -3.50 6.21
N ALA A 288 -20.70 -4.51 6.61
CA ALA A 288 -19.81 -5.21 5.72
C ALA A 288 -20.50 -5.77 4.47
N ALA A 289 -21.65 -6.41 4.64
CA ALA A 289 -22.43 -6.95 3.53
C ALA A 289 -23.02 -5.85 2.62
N THR A 290 -23.44 -4.73 3.23
CA THR A 290 -23.99 -3.57 2.53
C THR A 290 -22.92 -2.90 1.69
N VAL A 291 -21.78 -2.56 2.29
CA VAL A 291 -20.65 -1.91 1.62
C VAL A 291 -20.09 -2.80 0.52
N ALA A 292 -19.80 -4.09 0.79
CA ALA A 292 -19.28 -5.01 -0.21
C ALA A 292 -20.16 -5.08 -1.46
N LYS A 293 -21.47 -5.15 -1.28
CA LYS A 293 -22.43 -5.17 -2.39
C LYS A 293 -22.43 -3.84 -3.16
N TRP A 294 -22.42 -2.73 -2.45
CA TRP A 294 -22.51 -1.40 -3.07
C TRP A 294 -21.23 -1.04 -3.84
N VAL A 295 -20.05 -1.26 -3.27
CA VAL A 295 -18.77 -1.00 -3.95
C VAL A 295 -18.62 -1.85 -5.22
N GLN A 296 -19.12 -3.09 -5.18
CA GLN A 296 -19.19 -3.95 -6.35
C GLN A 296 -20.12 -3.38 -7.43
N GLN A 297 -21.32 -2.94 -7.06
CA GLN A 297 -22.29 -2.35 -8.01
C GLN A 297 -21.76 -1.06 -8.66
N LYS A 298 -20.99 -0.26 -7.93
CA LYS A 298 -20.39 0.97 -8.44
C LYS A 298 -19.11 0.73 -9.24
N GLY A 299 -18.47 -0.43 -9.06
CA GLY A 299 -17.24 -0.80 -9.76
C GLY A 299 -16.02 -0.07 -9.23
N LEU A 300 -15.89 0.05 -7.90
CA LEU A 300 -14.70 0.59 -7.26
C LEU A 300 -13.49 -0.32 -7.53
N SER A 301 -12.28 0.25 -7.47
CA SER A 301 -11.04 -0.50 -7.71
C SER A 301 -10.43 -1.12 -6.45
N LEU A 302 -10.72 -0.56 -5.27
CA LEU A 302 -10.15 -1.04 -4.01
C LEU A 302 -11.24 -1.10 -2.93
N LEU A 303 -11.23 -2.18 -2.16
CA LEU A 303 -11.92 -2.33 -0.89
C LEU A 303 -10.89 -2.77 0.14
N SER A 304 -10.84 -2.12 1.27
CA SER A 304 -9.87 -2.34 2.32
C SER A 304 -10.48 -2.12 3.69
N PHE A 305 -9.72 -2.44 4.72
CA PHE A 305 -10.03 -2.01 6.10
C PHE A 305 -8.76 -1.91 6.95
N TRP A 306 -8.83 -1.09 7.97
CA TRP A 306 -7.90 -1.00 9.08
C TRP A 306 -8.40 -1.87 10.23
N ALA A 307 -7.69 -2.87 10.70
CA ALA A 307 -6.60 -3.59 10.07
C ALA A 307 -6.86 -5.08 10.23
N ILE A 308 -6.14 -5.92 9.52
CA ILE A 308 -6.41 -7.37 9.50
C ILE A 308 -6.26 -7.99 10.89
N GLU A 309 -5.40 -7.44 11.75
CA GLU A 309 -5.19 -7.83 13.15
C GLU A 309 -6.46 -7.62 14.00
N ARG A 310 -7.32 -6.66 13.60
CA ARG A 310 -8.59 -6.36 14.27
C ARG A 310 -9.71 -7.33 13.92
N ASP A 311 -9.55 -8.16 12.88
CA ASP A 311 -10.65 -8.99 12.35
C ASP A 311 -10.96 -10.21 13.21
N ASN A 312 -11.27 -9.96 14.49
CA ASN A 312 -11.71 -10.95 15.47
C ASN A 312 -12.58 -10.31 16.56
N GLY A 313 -13.34 -11.15 17.29
CA GLY A 313 -14.30 -10.74 18.31
C GLY A 313 -13.82 -10.88 19.75
N THR A 314 -12.50 -10.88 20.04
CA THR A 314 -11.98 -11.21 21.37
C THR A 314 -12.18 -10.11 22.44
N CYS A 315 -12.47 -8.85 22.04
CA CYS A 315 -12.53 -7.70 22.93
C CYS A 315 -13.84 -6.89 22.82
N VAL A 316 -14.97 -7.53 22.74
CA VAL A 316 -16.28 -6.87 22.55
C VAL A 316 -16.46 -5.69 23.52
N GLY A 317 -16.85 -4.53 22.96
CA GLY A 317 -17.06 -3.27 23.67
C GLY A 317 -15.83 -2.39 23.82
N THR A 318 -14.65 -2.82 23.32
CA THR A 318 -13.42 -2.01 23.33
C THR A 318 -13.33 -1.21 22.04
N LYS A 319 -13.13 0.11 22.16
CA LYS A 319 -12.91 1.00 21.00
C LYS A 319 -11.42 1.05 20.63
N GLY A 320 -11.12 1.29 19.36
CA GLY A 320 -9.79 1.61 18.86
C GLY A 320 -8.71 0.57 19.17
N ALA A 321 -9.10 -0.68 19.44
CA ALA A 321 -8.12 -1.70 19.78
C ALA A 321 -7.40 -2.20 18.50
N GLY A 322 -6.06 -2.20 18.48
CA GLY A 322 -5.28 -2.71 17.34
C GLY A 322 -5.41 -4.21 17.11
N ALA A 323 -5.78 -4.99 18.15
CA ALA A 323 -5.79 -6.45 18.11
C ALA A 323 -7.18 -7.10 18.00
N CYS A 324 -8.27 -6.32 17.89
CA CYS A 324 -9.64 -6.83 17.81
C CYS A 324 -10.63 -5.74 17.41
N SER A 325 -11.77 -6.10 16.84
CA SER A 325 -12.75 -5.13 16.30
C SER A 325 -13.63 -4.44 17.36
N GLY A 326 -13.72 -5.00 18.57
CA GLY A 326 -14.68 -4.50 19.58
C GLY A 326 -16.11 -4.95 19.38
N VAL A 327 -16.47 -5.64 18.29
CA VAL A 327 -17.81 -6.19 18.05
C VAL A 327 -17.81 -7.72 18.11
N ALA A 328 -19.00 -8.29 18.37
CA ALA A 328 -19.15 -9.75 18.39
C ALA A 328 -19.09 -10.29 16.95
N GLN A 329 -18.09 -11.09 16.66
CA GLN A 329 -17.87 -11.73 15.36
C GLN A 329 -17.03 -13.01 15.52
N SER A 330 -17.01 -13.85 14.47
CA SER A 330 -16.00 -14.91 14.32
C SER A 330 -14.68 -14.32 13.82
N ASP A 331 -13.58 -15.01 14.03
CA ASP A 331 -12.31 -14.65 13.42
C ASP A 331 -12.45 -14.56 11.89
N TRP A 332 -11.81 -13.56 11.32
CA TRP A 332 -11.78 -13.27 9.86
C TRP A 332 -13.16 -13.01 9.24
N PHE A 333 -14.13 -12.52 10.01
CA PHE A 333 -15.48 -12.25 9.50
C PHE A 333 -15.47 -11.20 8.39
N PHE A 334 -14.80 -10.08 8.61
CA PHE A 334 -14.77 -8.98 7.63
C PHE A 334 -13.93 -9.35 6.41
N SER A 335 -12.82 -10.05 6.60
CA SER A 335 -12.01 -10.59 5.50
C SER A 335 -12.83 -11.50 4.59
N HIS A 336 -13.58 -12.45 5.18
CA HIS A 336 -14.45 -13.36 4.41
C HIS A 336 -15.62 -12.65 3.73
N ALA A 337 -16.13 -11.57 4.32
CA ALA A 337 -17.18 -10.75 3.71
C ALA A 337 -16.66 -9.96 2.49
N PHE A 338 -15.40 -9.52 2.51
CA PHE A 338 -14.79 -8.63 1.50
C PHE A 338 -13.97 -9.39 0.43
N GLU A 339 -13.37 -10.55 0.75
CA GLU A 339 -12.58 -11.34 -0.19
C GLU A 339 -13.28 -11.59 -1.54
N PRO A 340 -14.61 -11.89 -1.62
CA PRO A 340 -15.30 -12.06 -2.87
C PRO A 340 -15.28 -10.84 -3.81
N PHE A 341 -14.96 -9.66 -3.31
CA PHE A 341 -14.79 -8.46 -4.14
C PHE A 341 -13.67 -8.65 -5.18
N THR A 342 -12.56 -9.30 -4.81
CA THR A 342 -11.46 -9.59 -5.74
C THR A 342 -11.80 -10.69 -6.76
N SER A 343 -12.60 -11.68 -6.41
CA SER A 343 -12.77 -12.91 -7.21
C SER A 343 -13.94 -12.89 -8.20
N ARG A 344 -14.74 -11.83 -8.25
CA ARG A 344 -16.03 -11.81 -8.98
C ARG A 344 -16.06 -11.06 -10.29
N TRP A 345 -14.88 -10.73 -10.87
CA TRP A 345 -14.82 -9.91 -12.10
C TRP A 345 -14.11 -10.62 -13.24
#